data_3d4cf544df9ce079e726f0d9d8331a5e
#
_entry.id   3d4cf544df9ce079e726f0d9d8331a5e
#
_cell.length_a   1.000
_cell.length_b   1.000
_cell.length_c   1.000
_cell.angle_alpha   90.00
_cell.angle_beta   90.00
_cell.angle_gamma   90.00
#
_symmetry.space_group_name_H-M   'P 1'
#
loop_
_entity.id
_entity.type
_entity.pdbx_description
1 polymer ?
#
loop_
_entity_poly.entity_id
_entity_poly.type
_entity_poly.pdbx_seq_one_letter_code
_entity_poly.pdbx_strand_id
1 'polypeptide(L)'
;MNRLCWSFLLIAYLHLVWDNVYGFNYSPLKETALSEPLVDTVEVKAAVTDPASTVALDLYTCTTEDLAFSLPFTLKARRDDFIHALVAWFDIDFTACHKPIRFSTGPHTKYTHWKQTVFYLKEVLTVQQDEEVVCQLDVKPNDKNRRDLDIKIGYALKTEDPTRQAQGSCTYKMC
;
A
#
# COMPACT_ATOMS: atom_id res chain seq x y z
N MET A 1 -8.57 24.94 -1.30
CA MET A 1 -7.85 24.01 -0.42
C MET A 1 -7.26 22.92 -1.30
N ASN A 2 -5.93 22.81 -1.36
CA ASN A 2 -5.28 21.78 -2.18
C ASN A 2 -4.94 20.61 -1.25
N ARG A 3 -5.47 19.44 -1.51
CA ARG A 3 -5.27 18.25 -0.67
C ARG A 3 -4.53 17.18 -1.43
N LEU A 4 -3.56 16.59 -0.78
CA LEU A 4 -2.94 15.33 -1.14
C LEU A 4 -3.53 14.25 -0.22
N CYS A 5 -4.12 13.22 -0.78
CA CYS A 5 -4.68 12.10 -0.03
C CYS A 5 -4.02 10.79 -0.47
N TRP A 6 -3.61 9.97 0.49
CA TRP A 6 -3.12 8.62 0.21
C TRP A 6 -4.24 7.61 0.42
N SER A 7 -4.29 6.64 -0.49
CA SER A 7 -5.27 5.56 -0.47
C SER A 7 -4.58 4.22 -0.62
N PHE A 8 -5.14 3.19 0.01
CA PHE A 8 -4.60 1.83 0.00
C PHE A 8 -5.68 0.83 -0.39
N LEU A 9 -5.25 -0.28 -1.01
CA LEU A 9 -6.04 -1.49 -1.19
C LEU A 9 -5.13 -2.73 -1.14
N LEU A 10 -5.75 -3.89 -0.96
CA LEU A 10 -5.05 -5.18 -1.00
C LEU A 10 -5.27 -5.87 -2.35
N ILE A 11 -4.23 -6.51 -2.86
CA ILE A 11 -4.25 -7.19 -4.15
C ILE A 11 -3.84 -8.65 -4.05
N ALA A 12 -4.44 -9.47 -4.93
CA ALA A 12 -3.90 -10.76 -5.31
C ALA A 12 -2.84 -10.54 -6.40
N TYR A 13 -1.60 -10.86 -6.12
CA TYR A 13 -0.50 -10.76 -7.08
C TYR A 13 0.20 -12.11 -7.24
N LEU A 14 0.69 -12.40 -8.44
CA LEU A 14 1.38 -13.65 -8.69
C LEU A 14 2.63 -13.73 -7.80
N HIS A 15 2.72 -14.78 -7.00
CA HIS A 15 3.88 -15.01 -6.14
C HIS A 15 5.11 -15.18 -7.04
N LEU A 16 6.10 -14.31 -6.88
CA LEU A 16 7.34 -14.40 -7.64
C LEU A 16 8.01 -15.74 -7.33
N VAL A 17 8.22 -16.55 -8.35
CA VAL A 17 8.91 -17.85 -8.24
C VAL A 17 10.40 -17.58 -8.15
N TRP A 18 10.91 -17.41 -6.93
CA TRP A 18 12.32 -17.12 -6.69
C TRP A 18 13.21 -18.36 -6.76
N ASP A 19 12.62 -19.55 -6.60
CA ASP A 19 13.38 -20.80 -6.52
C ASP A 19 13.92 -21.24 -7.88
N ASN A 20 13.29 -20.80 -8.96
CA ASN A 20 13.73 -21.11 -10.32
C ASN A 20 13.39 -19.97 -11.29
N VAL A 21 14.34 -19.06 -11.48
CA VAL A 21 14.25 -17.98 -12.47
C VAL A 21 15.23 -18.30 -13.59
N TYR A 22 14.73 -18.71 -14.75
CA TYR A 22 15.57 -19.14 -15.88
C TYR A 22 16.61 -20.22 -15.53
N GLY A 23 16.29 -21.13 -14.60
CA GLY A 23 17.19 -22.19 -14.15
C GLY A 23 18.10 -21.81 -12.98
N PHE A 24 18.02 -20.60 -12.47
CA PHE A 24 18.81 -20.11 -11.33
C PHE A 24 17.94 -19.92 -10.08
N ASN A 25 18.51 -20.23 -8.92
CA ASN A 25 17.87 -19.99 -7.62
C ASN A 25 18.18 -18.56 -7.13
N TYR A 26 17.13 -17.73 -7.09
CA TYR A 26 17.18 -16.35 -6.60
C TYR A 26 16.61 -16.19 -5.17
N SER A 27 16.27 -17.27 -4.49
CA SER A 27 15.71 -17.24 -3.12
C SER A 27 16.55 -16.40 -2.13
N PRO A 28 17.89 -16.33 -2.22
CA PRO A 28 18.67 -15.47 -1.34
C PRO A 28 18.38 -13.98 -1.48
N LEU A 29 17.88 -13.53 -2.64
CA LEU A 29 17.55 -12.12 -2.88
C LEU A 29 16.12 -11.75 -2.48
N LYS A 30 15.28 -12.76 -2.20
CA LYS A 30 13.85 -12.58 -1.91
C LYS A 30 13.61 -11.61 -0.76
N GLU A 31 14.35 -11.75 0.33
CA GLU A 31 14.16 -10.92 1.53
C GLU A 31 14.48 -9.45 1.23
N THR A 32 15.56 -9.18 0.51
CA THR A 32 15.92 -7.83 0.08
C THR A 32 14.86 -7.25 -0.84
N ALA A 33 14.43 -8.00 -1.85
CA ALA A 33 13.41 -7.54 -2.80
C ALA A 33 12.05 -7.28 -2.14
N LEU A 34 11.68 -8.05 -1.12
CA LEU A 34 10.44 -7.81 -0.36
C LEU A 34 10.53 -6.59 0.58
N SER A 35 11.72 -6.11 0.90
CA SER A 35 11.93 -4.92 1.73
C SER A 35 11.90 -3.61 0.93
N GLU A 36 11.93 -3.68 -0.39
CA GLU A 36 11.86 -2.52 -1.29
C GLU A 36 10.48 -2.43 -1.94
N PRO A 37 9.80 -1.28 -1.85
CA PRO A 37 8.54 -1.08 -2.56
C PRO A 37 8.75 -1.10 -4.07
N LEU A 38 7.83 -1.73 -4.80
CA LEU A 38 7.83 -1.73 -6.26
C LEU A 38 6.92 -0.62 -6.79
N VAL A 39 7.44 0.23 -7.67
CA VAL A 39 6.61 1.22 -8.38
C VAL A 39 6.21 0.66 -9.74
N ASP A 40 4.96 0.24 -9.86
CA ASP A 40 4.43 -0.33 -11.11
C ASP A 40 2.92 -0.11 -11.27
N THR A 41 2.40 -0.44 -12.45
CA THR A 41 0.97 -0.36 -12.76
C THR A 41 0.26 -1.61 -12.27
N VAL A 42 -0.82 -1.40 -11.52
CA VAL A 42 -1.65 -2.47 -10.96
C VAL A 42 -2.99 -2.50 -11.70
N GLU A 43 -3.41 -3.69 -12.14
CA GLU A 43 -4.71 -3.86 -12.76
C GLU A 43 -5.83 -3.84 -11.70
N VAL A 44 -6.92 -3.12 -11.98
CA VAL A 44 -8.08 -3.02 -11.07
C VAL A 44 -8.64 -4.39 -10.68
N LYS A 45 -8.61 -5.36 -11.60
CA LYS A 45 -9.11 -6.72 -11.33
C LYS A 45 -8.33 -7.46 -10.22
N ALA A 46 -7.06 -7.06 -9.97
CA ALA A 46 -6.25 -7.62 -8.90
C ALA A 46 -6.70 -7.12 -7.50
N ALA A 47 -7.54 -6.08 -7.43
CA ALA A 47 -8.05 -5.56 -6.17
C ALA A 47 -8.96 -6.60 -5.48
N VAL A 48 -8.60 -6.94 -4.24
CA VAL A 48 -9.36 -7.88 -3.40
C VAL A 48 -10.24 -7.13 -2.41
N THR A 49 -9.86 -5.91 -2.02
CA THR A 49 -10.59 -5.11 -1.03
C THR A 49 -11.17 -3.83 -1.62
N ASP A 50 -12.05 -3.18 -0.85
CA ASP A 50 -12.35 -1.78 -1.06
C ASP A 50 -11.13 -0.91 -0.72
N PRO A 51 -10.96 0.24 -1.38
CA PRO A 51 -9.90 1.16 -1.04
C PRO A 51 -10.21 1.89 0.27
N ALA A 52 -9.18 2.14 1.07
CA ALA A 52 -9.25 3.00 2.24
C ALA A 52 -8.39 4.25 2.03
N SER A 53 -8.99 5.42 2.26
CA SER A 53 -8.27 6.67 2.33
C SER A 53 -7.62 6.81 3.71
N THR A 54 -6.36 7.18 3.75
CA THR A 54 -5.58 7.24 4.99
C THR A 54 -5.26 8.70 5.38
N VAL A 55 -4.11 9.22 4.98
CA VAL A 55 -3.69 10.57 5.32
C VAL A 55 -4.18 11.57 4.26
N ALA A 56 -4.62 12.74 4.71
CA ALA A 56 -4.93 13.87 3.85
C ALA A 56 -4.15 15.10 4.33
N LEU A 57 -3.28 15.61 3.47
CA LEU A 57 -2.45 16.77 3.74
C LEU A 57 -3.02 18.00 3.02
N ASP A 58 -3.24 19.08 3.75
CA ASP A 58 -3.54 20.37 3.15
C ASP A 58 -2.24 21.11 2.82
N LEU A 59 -1.93 21.21 1.53
CA LEU A 59 -0.66 21.78 1.05
C LEU A 59 -0.46 23.28 1.37
N TYR A 60 -1.49 23.98 1.87
CA TYR A 60 -1.36 25.36 2.34
C TYR A 60 -0.91 25.47 3.79
N THR A 61 -1.18 24.45 4.60
CA THR A 61 -0.96 24.49 6.05
C THR A 61 -0.03 23.42 6.55
N CYS A 62 0.26 22.37 5.71
CA CYS A 62 1.15 21.28 6.12
C CYS A 62 2.56 21.77 6.38
N THR A 63 3.19 21.18 7.37
CA THR A 63 4.56 21.41 7.80
C THR A 63 5.42 20.17 7.56
N THR A 64 6.71 20.27 7.80
CA THR A 64 7.61 19.10 7.69
C THR A 64 7.32 18.02 8.72
N GLU A 65 6.75 18.40 9.88
CA GLU A 65 6.34 17.51 10.95
C GLU A 65 5.17 16.61 10.54
N ASP A 66 4.26 17.10 9.69
CA ASP A 66 3.10 16.36 9.19
C ASP A 66 3.50 15.23 8.22
N LEU A 67 4.75 15.20 7.77
CA LEU A 67 5.30 14.12 6.93
C LEU A 67 5.67 12.87 7.74
N ALA A 68 5.69 12.97 9.08
CA ALA A 68 5.86 11.85 9.98
C ALA A 68 4.51 11.56 10.66
N PHE A 69 3.91 10.42 10.33
CA PHE A 69 2.59 10.07 10.85
C PHE A 69 2.46 8.59 11.15
N SER A 70 1.54 8.30 12.07
CA SER A 70 1.17 6.94 12.47
C SER A 70 -0.36 6.88 12.58
N LEU A 71 -0.99 6.03 11.78
CA LEU A 71 -2.45 5.96 11.73
C LEU A 71 -2.96 4.55 11.41
N PRO A 72 -4.10 4.14 12.03
CA PRO A 72 -4.78 2.91 11.67
C PRO A 72 -5.67 3.11 10.44
N PHE A 73 -5.87 2.05 9.68
CA PHE A 73 -6.89 1.97 8.64
C PHE A 73 -7.39 0.53 8.49
N THR A 74 -8.55 0.36 7.89
CA THR A 74 -9.17 -0.97 7.71
C THR A 74 -9.53 -1.15 6.25
N LEU A 75 -9.25 -2.34 5.73
CA LEU A 75 -9.56 -2.77 4.39
C LEU A 75 -10.56 -3.93 4.45
N LYS A 76 -11.69 -3.81 3.75
CA LYS A 76 -12.73 -4.82 3.72
C LYS A 76 -12.62 -5.66 2.44
N ALA A 77 -12.59 -6.99 2.58
CA ALA A 77 -12.51 -7.92 1.46
C ALA A 77 -13.84 -7.94 0.67
N ARG A 78 -13.74 -7.88 -0.66
CA ARG A 78 -14.88 -7.94 -1.60
C ARG A 78 -15.20 -9.36 -2.05
N ARG A 79 -14.22 -10.26 -1.91
CA ARG A 79 -14.29 -11.66 -2.34
C ARG A 79 -13.32 -12.51 -1.56
N ASP A 80 -13.52 -13.81 -1.60
CA ASP A 80 -12.53 -14.78 -1.13
C ASP A 80 -11.32 -14.74 -2.06
N ASP A 81 -10.13 -14.52 -1.51
CA ASP A 81 -8.90 -14.49 -2.30
C ASP A 81 -7.65 -14.56 -1.41
N PHE A 82 -6.48 -14.66 -2.07
CA PHE A 82 -5.17 -14.57 -1.46
C PHE A 82 -4.60 -13.16 -1.62
N ILE A 83 -4.14 -12.56 -0.54
CA ILE A 83 -3.55 -11.24 -0.53
C ILE A 83 -2.04 -11.35 -0.44
N HIS A 84 -1.34 -10.76 -1.39
CA HIS A 84 0.11 -10.81 -1.51
C HIS A 84 0.77 -9.45 -1.27
N ALA A 85 0.05 -8.36 -1.46
CA ALA A 85 0.59 -7.02 -1.34
C ALA A 85 -0.49 -5.97 -1.00
N LEU A 86 -0.04 -4.86 -0.42
CA LEU A 86 -0.79 -3.60 -0.38
C LEU A 86 -0.37 -2.73 -1.57
N VAL A 87 -1.32 -2.00 -2.11
CA VAL A 87 -1.09 -1.00 -3.15
C VAL A 87 -1.45 0.37 -2.62
N ALA A 88 -0.53 1.30 -2.74
CA ALA A 88 -0.75 2.68 -2.37
C ALA A 88 -0.71 3.59 -3.61
N TRP A 89 -1.52 4.63 -3.58
CA TRP A 89 -1.51 5.71 -4.54
C TRP A 89 -1.91 7.02 -3.88
N PHE A 90 -1.82 8.11 -4.60
CA PHE A 90 -2.26 9.41 -4.13
C PHE A 90 -3.28 10.06 -5.06
N ASP A 91 -4.12 10.86 -4.46
CA ASP A 91 -5.09 11.74 -5.11
C ASP A 91 -4.74 13.18 -4.80
N ILE A 92 -4.92 14.08 -5.76
CA ILE A 92 -4.73 15.52 -5.56
C ILE A 92 -5.99 16.29 -5.92
N ASP A 93 -6.43 17.12 -5.00
CA ASP A 93 -7.58 18.00 -5.16
C ASP A 93 -7.12 19.48 -5.19
N PHE A 94 -7.31 20.16 -6.31
CA PHE A 94 -7.13 21.61 -6.48
C PHE A 94 -8.47 22.32 -6.31
N THR A 95 -8.91 22.46 -5.06
CA THR A 95 -10.25 22.99 -4.76
C THR A 95 -10.34 24.51 -4.76
N ALA A 96 -9.19 25.21 -4.76
CA ALA A 96 -9.15 26.68 -4.85
C ALA A 96 -9.21 27.23 -6.28
N CYS A 97 -9.21 26.37 -7.29
CA CYS A 97 -9.40 26.77 -8.69
C CYS A 97 -10.86 27.19 -8.94
N HIS A 98 -11.09 28.09 -9.90
CA HIS A 98 -12.44 28.50 -10.30
C HIS A 98 -13.35 27.30 -10.65
N LYS A 99 -12.78 26.27 -11.30
CA LYS A 99 -13.38 24.93 -11.42
C LYS A 99 -12.47 23.98 -10.66
N PRO A 100 -12.95 23.33 -9.60
CA PRO A 100 -12.17 22.35 -8.88
C PRO A 100 -11.64 21.25 -9.81
N ILE A 101 -10.36 20.95 -9.69
CA ILE A 101 -9.69 19.91 -10.48
C ILE A 101 -9.25 18.83 -9.50
N ARG A 102 -9.52 17.59 -9.85
CA ARG A 102 -9.02 16.42 -9.14
C ARG A 102 -8.36 15.47 -10.12
N PHE A 103 -7.25 14.90 -9.73
CA PHE A 103 -6.69 13.72 -10.39
C PHE A 103 -6.25 12.66 -9.37
N SER A 104 -6.20 11.44 -9.84
CA SER A 104 -5.80 10.27 -9.06
C SER A 104 -4.72 9.51 -9.80
N THR A 105 -3.80 8.93 -9.05
CA THR A 105 -2.83 7.97 -9.57
C THR A 105 -3.23 6.52 -9.28
N GLY A 106 -4.48 6.32 -8.81
CA GLY A 106 -5.03 5.02 -8.46
C GLY A 106 -5.24 4.08 -9.64
N PRO A 107 -5.33 2.76 -9.39
CA PRO A 107 -5.47 1.75 -10.44
C PRO A 107 -6.77 1.84 -11.23
N HIS A 108 -7.77 2.55 -10.72
CA HIS A 108 -9.08 2.77 -11.35
C HIS A 108 -9.10 3.97 -12.31
N THR A 109 -7.99 4.68 -12.46
CA THR A 109 -7.88 5.88 -13.32
C THR A 109 -7.00 5.62 -14.55
N LYS A 110 -6.89 6.63 -15.42
CA LYS A 110 -5.96 6.55 -16.54
C LYS A 110 -4.53 6.46 -16.04
N TYR A 111 -3.71 5.73 -16.78
CA TYR A 111 -2.29 5.61 -16.50
C TYR A 111 -1.63 6.99 -16.29
N THR A 112 -0.80 7.06 -15.25
CA THR A 112 0.08 8.19 -14.98
C THR A 112 1.52 7.68 -14.84
N HIS A 113 2.51 8.54 -15.11
CA HIS A 113 3.92 8.15 -14.93
C HIS A 113 4.30 7.88 -13.46
N TRP A 114 3.50 8.33 -12.48
CA TRP A 114 3.68 8.00 -11.05
C TRP A 114 3.33 6.56 -10.72
N LYS A 115 2.48 5.90 -11.56
CA LYS A 115 2.03 4.53 -11.31
C LYS A 115 1.43 4.37 -9.90
N GLN A 116 1.56 3.18 -9.32
CA GLN A 116 1.22 2.87 -7.93
C GLN A 116 2.44 2.32 -7.21
N THR A 117 2.43 2.36 -5.89
CA THR A 117 3.47 1.75 -5.04
C THR A 117 2.93 0.44 -4.45
N VAL A 118 3.63 -0.66 -4.70
CA VAL A 118 3.27 -2.01 -4.26
C VAL A 118 4.18 -2.40 -3.08
N PHE A 119 3.58 -2.75 -1.96
CA PHE A 119 4.23 -3.21 -0.74
C PHE A 119 3.94 -4.69 -0.56
N TYR A 120 4.87 -5.57 -0.89
CA TYR A 120 4.70 -7.01 -0.75
C TYR A 120 4.67 -7.42 0.73
N LEU A 121 3.72 -8.26 1.09
CA LEU A 121 3.68 -8.88 2.40
C LEU A 121 4.68 -10.04 2.47
N LYS A 122 5.24 -10.28 3.65
CA LYS A 122 6.13 -11.44 3.88
C LYS A 122 5.39 -12.75 3.78
N GLU A 123 4.15 -12.76 4.24
CA GLU A 123 3.25 -13.92 4.23
C GLU A 123 1.97 -13.59 3.48
N VAL A 124 1.45 -14.58 2.78
CA VAL A 124 0.18 -14.47 2.07
C VAL A 124 -0.96 -14.54 3.07
N LEU A 125 -1.92 -13.59 2.99
CA LEU A 125 -3.13 -13.66 3.79
C LEU A 125 -4.23 -14.33 2.97
N THR A 126 -4.96 -15.24 3.58
CA THR A 126 -6.18 -15.81 3.02
C THR A 126 -7.38 -15.10 3.63
N VAL A 127 -8.16 -14.39 2.82
CA VAL A 127 -9.34 -13.67 3.28
C VAL A 127 -10.62 -14.24 2.66
N GLN A 128 -11.71 -14.11 3.38
CA GLN A 128 -13.07 -14.36 2.88
C GLN A 128 -13.79 -13.04 2.66
N GLN A 129 -14.81 -13.09 1.81
CA GLN A 129 -15.65 -11.92 1.55
C GLN A 129 -16.18 -11.33 2.86
N ASP A 130 -16.21 -10.01 2.92
CA ASP A 130 -16.65 -9.20 4.07
C ASP A 130 -15.70 -9.21 5.29
N GLU A 131 -14.64 -10.02 5.31
CA GLU A 131 -13.63 -9.93 6.37
C GLU A 131 -12.83 -8.62 6.30
N GLU A 132 -12.35 -8.20 7.46
CA GLU A 132 -11.58 -6.97 7.61
C GLU A 132 -10.12 -7.26 7.90
N VAL A 133 -9.24 -6.57 7.20
CA VAL A 133 -7.82 -6.48 7.54
C VAL A 133 -7.57 -5.13 8.19
N VAL A 134 -7.25 -5.13 9.47
CA VAL A 134 -6.87 -3.93 10.21
C VAL A 134 -5.40 -3.69 10.01
N CYS A 135 -5.06 -2.50 9.56
CA CYS A 135 -3.69 -2.10 9.28
C CYS A 135 -3.27 -0.92 10.15
N GLN A 136 -1.97 -0.86 10.43
CA GLN A 136 -1.30 0.28 11.05
C GLN A 136 -0.22 0.77 10.11
N LEU A 137 -0.27 2.03 9.72
CA LEU A 137 0.72 2.67 8.84
C LEU A 137 1.54 3.67 9.64
N ASP A 138 2.84 3.43 9.72
CA ASP A 138 3.81 4.35 10.28
C ASP A 138 4.73 4.82 9.14
N VAL A 139 4.84 6.12 8.94
CA VAL A 139 5.69 6.75 7.92
C VAL A 139 6.50 7.84 8.55
N LYS A 140 7.78 7.89 8.24
CA LYS A 140 8.66 9.01 8.61
C LYS A 140 9.73 9.24 7.55
N PRO A 141 10.18 10.49 7.36
CA PRO A 141 11.40 10.78 6.60
C PRO A 141 12.60 10.07 7.21
N ASN A 142 13.46 9.52 6.36
CA ASN A 142 14.66 8.82 6.81
C ASN A 142 15.66 9.78 7.46
N ASP A 143 16.30 9.37 8.55
CA ASP A 143 17.20 10.22 9.33
C ASP A 143 18.50 10.58 8.57
N LYS A 144 18.94 9.72 7.64
CA LYS A 144 20.18 9.94 6.84
C LYS A 144 19.90 10.73 5.57
N ASN A 145 18.79 10.44 4.90
CA ASN A 145 18.36 11.15 3.70
C ASN A 145 16.86 11.48 3.84
N ARG A 146 16.54 12.71 4.15
CA ARG A 146 15.15 13.16 4.36
C ARG A 146 14.24 13.07 3.13
N ARG A 147 14.79 12.76 1.98
CA ARG A 147 14.01 12.50 0.75
C ARG A 147 13.53 11.05 0.67
N ASP A 148 14.17 10.14 1.39
CA ASP A 148 13.75 8.75 1.52
C ASP A 148 12.70 8.65 2.63
N LEU A 149 11.82 7.64 2.54
CA LEU A 149 10.82 7.35 3.55
C LEU A 149 11.09 5.99 4.20
N ASP A 150 11.08 5.96 5.52
CA ASP A 150 10.98 4.74 6.31
C ASP A 150 9.49 4.45 6.54
N ILE A 151 9.00 3.33 6.05
CA ILE A 151 7.60 2.94 6.10
C ILE A 151 7.49 1.62 6.85
N LYS A 152 6.58 1.55 7.84
CA LYS A 152 6.23 0.32 8.52
C LYS A 152 4.73 0.09 8.39
N ILE A 153 4.35 -1.11 7.97
CA ILE A 153 2.95 -1.51 7.83
C ILE A 153 2.73 -2.74 8.69
N GLY A 154 1.91 -2.58 9.75
CA GLY A 154 1.36 -3.66 10.51
C GLY A 154 0.01 -4.09 9.93
N TYR A 155 -0.33 -5.37 10.02
CA TYR A 155 -1.62 -5.87 9.56
C TYR A 155 -2.10 -7.03 10.45
N ALA A 156 -3.42 -7.12 10.61
CA ALA A 156 -4.08 -8.22 11.32
C ALA A 156 -5.43 -8.52 10.65
N LEU A 157 -5.66 -9.80 10.32
CA LEU A 157 -6.93 -10.27 9.81
C LEU A 157 -7.91 -10.44 10.97
N LYS A 158 -9.06 -9.76 10.90
CA LYS A 158 -10.19 -10.02 11.79
C LYS A 158 -11.02 -11.16 11.19
N THR A 159 -10.97 -12.30 11.81
CA THR A 159 -11.75 -13.49 11.44
C THR A 159 -12.29 -14.18 12.67
N GLU A 160 -13.47 -14.81 12.54
CA GLU A 160 -14.06 -15.65 13.59
C GLU A 160 -13.38 -17.03 13.65
N ASP A 161 -12.67 -17.43 12.60
CA ASP A 161 -11.97 -18.70 12.52
C ASP A 161 -10.56 -18.59 13.12
N PRO A 162 -10.30 -19.21 14.30
CA PRO A 162 -9.01 -19.14 14.95
C PRO A 162 -7.86 -19.73 14.11
N THR A 163 -8.17 -20.64 13.18
CA THR A 163 -7.16 -21.32 12.34
C THR A 163 -6.66 -20.41 11.21
N ARG A 164 -7.39 -19.33 10.88
CA ARG A 164 -7.04 -18.37 9.84
C ARG A 164 -6.54 -17.03 10.40
N GLN A 165 -6.42 -16.90 11.71
CA GLN A 165 -5.83 -15.70 12.31
C GLN A 165 -4.44 -15.47 11.76
N ALA A 166 -4.22 -14.31 11.18
CA ALA A 166 -2.94 -13.90 10.63
C ALA A 166 -2.64 -12.47 11.02
N GLN A 167 -1.44 -12.23 11.49
CA GLN A 167 -0.95 -10.90 11.81
C GLN A 167 0.53 -10.79 11.49
N GLY A 168 0.97 -9.62 11.10
CA GLY A 168 2.36 -9.40 10.77
C GLY A 168 2.72 -7.93 10.68
N SER A 169 3.99 -7.68 10.41
CA SER A 169 4.47 -6.33 10.13
C SER A 169 5.64 -6.39 9.15
N CYS A 170 5.63 -5.48 8.21
CA CYS A 170 6.67 -5.31 7.21
C CYS A 170 7.24 -3.89 7.30
N THR A 171 8.54 -3.78 7.07
CA THR A 171 9.25 -2.50 7.03
C THR A 171 9.84 -2.34 5.64
N TYR A 172 9.67 -1.14 5.08
CA TYR A 172 10.11 -0.81 3.74
C TYR A 172 10.92 0.48 3.76
N LYS A 173 11.86 0.57 2.85
CA LYS A 173 12.60 1.79 2.58
C LYS A 173 12.30 2.24 1.16
N MET A 174 11.72 3.43 1.02
CA MET A 174 11.43 4.06 -0.27
C MET A 174 12.47 5.14 -0.53
N CYS A 175 13.30 4.94 -1.56
CA CYS A 175 14.38 5.85 -1.97
C CYS A 175 14.02 6.60 -3.25
#